data_d6d257f3575aebeedeeaa1adfffc6074
#
_entry.id   d6d257f3575aebeedeeaa1adfffc6074
#
_cell.length_a   1.000
_cell.length_b   1.000
_cell.length_c   1.000
_cell.angle_alpha   90.00
_cell.angle_beta   90.00
_cell.angle_gamma   90.00
#
_symmetry.space_group_name_H-M   'P 1'
#
loop_
_entity.id
_entity.type
_entity.pdbx_description
1 polymer ?
#
loop_
_entity_poly.entity_id
_entity_poly.type
_entity_poly.pdbx_seq_one_letter_code
_entity_poly.pdbx_strand_id
1 'polypeptide(L)'
;MKDAKSAILGHHEAINKQDTEEYLATIKFPFTYQNFNGVALTAETAQDYKDRLEMPWEIIKRTEKEWAYSSLDLLEEVARSESSVVFKVAASRINNSGDTDIAIHAIWIAVKTDGTWGIQFRHNLGKPV
;
A
#
# COMPACT_ATOMS: atom_id res chain seq x y z
N MET A 1 9.79 -0.30 11.46
CA MET A 1 9.86 1.13 11.11
C MET A 1 9.77 1.98 12.39
N LYS A 2 10.51 3.08 12.41
CA LYS A 2 10.61 3.97 13.57
C LYS A 2 9.32 4.75 13.85
N ASP A 3 8.62 5.15 12.82
CA ASP A 3 7.39 5.91 12.93
C ASP A 3 6.41 5.53 11.83
N ALA A 4 5.18 6.00 11.97
CA ALA A 4 4.10 5.67 11.04
C ALA A 4 4.39 6.13 9.62
N LYS A 5 4.91 7.34 9.44
CA LYS A 5 5.22 7.89 8.12
C LYS A 5 6.28 7.07 7.40
N SER A 6 7.34 6.67 8.12
CA SER A 6 8.38 5.81 7.56
C SER A 6 7.83 4.47 7.09
N ALA A 7 6.86 3.91 7.81
CA ALA A 7 6.19 2.68 7.41
C ALA A 7 5.44 2.84 6.09
N ILE A 8 4.71 3.96 5.93
CA ILE A 8 4.01 4.26 4.67
C ILE A 8 4.99 4.41 3.51
N LEU A 9 6.05 5.21 3.71
CA LEU A 9 7.03 5.46 2.66
C LEU A 9 7.78 4.18 2.27
N GLY A 10 8.16 3.37 3.25
CA GLY A 10 8.83 2.10 3.00
C GLY A 10 7.95 1.10 2.26
N HIS A 11 6.67 1.05 2.59
CA HIS A 11 5.69 0.20 1.92
C HIS A 11 5.54 0.58 0.45
N HIS A 12 5.36 1.89 0.19
CA HIS A 12 5.27 2.42 -1.17
C HIS A 12 6.53 2.12 -1.98
N GLU A 13 7.69 2.35 -1.39
CA GLU A 13 8.97 2.09 -2.04
C GLU A 13 9.16 0.61 -2.39
N ALA A 14 8.77 -0.29 -1.49
CA ALA A 14 8.87 -1.73 -1.72
C ALA A 14 7.99 -2.18 -2.90
N ILE A 15 6.81 -1.57 -3.06
CA ILE A 15 5.94 -1.84 -4.21
C ILE A 15 6.64 -1.42 -5.51
N ASN A 16 7.24 -0.23 -5.55
CA ASN A 16 7.96 0.24 -6.72
C ASN A 16 9.18 -0.62 -7.06
N LYS A 17 9.86 -1.13 -6.05
CA LYS A 17 11.01 -2.04 -6.23
C LYS A 17 10.59 -3.45 -6.62
N GLN A 18 9.32 -3.80 -6.43
CA GLN A 18 8.80 -5.14 -6.67
C GLN A 18 9.56 -6.20 -5.86
N ASP A 19 9.88 -5.87 -4.62
CA ASP A 19 10.63 -6.73 -3.72
C ASP A 19 9.68 -7.35 -2.69
N THR A 20 9.43 -8.64 -2.84
CA THR A 20 8.47 -9.38 -2.02
C THR A 20 8.84 -9.35 -0.54
N GLU A 21 10.10 -9.64 -0.20
CA GLU A 21 10.50 -9.71 1.20
C GLU A 21 10.48 -8.33 1.86
N GLU A 22 10.95 -7.30 1.15
CA GLU A 22 10.90 -5.92 1.64
C GLU A 22 9.47 -5.45 1.84
N TYR A 23 8.59 -5.75 0.89
CA TYR A 23 7.17 -5.42 0.96
C TYR A 23 6.51 -6.05 2.18
N LEU A 24 6.67 -7.37 2.35
CA LEU A 24 6.07 -8.09 3.47
C LEU A 24 6.63 -7.63 4.83
N ALA A 25 7.88 -7.19 4.87
CA ALA A 25 8.50 -6.67 6.09
C ALA A 25 7.88 -5.34 6.55
N THR A 26 7.19 -4.61 5.66
CA THR A 26 6.51 -3.37 6.02
C THR A 26 5.11 -3.59 6.57
N ILE A 27 4.63 -4.83 6.58
CA ILE A 27 3.24 -5.17 6.94
C ILE A 27 3.14 -5.71 8.36
N LYS A 28 2.09 -5.32 9.06
CA LYS A 28 1.67 -5.93 10.33
C LYS A 28 0.48 -6.84 10.05
N PHE A 29 0.62 -8.09 10.46
CA PHE A 29 -0.42 -9.11 10.27
C PHE A 29 -1.29 -9.26 11.51
N PRO A 30 -2.58 -9.61 11.36
CA PRO A 30 -3.28 -9.82 10.10
C PRO A 30 -3.43 -8.51 9.31
N PHE A 31 -3.31 -8.61 8.00
CA PHE A 31 -3.36 -7.46 7.09
C PHE A 31 -4.60 -7.54 6.23
N THR A 32 -5.31 -6.43 6.08
CA THR A 32 -6.51 -6.35 5.24
C THR A 32 -6.31 -5.35 4.11
N TYR A 33 -6.68 -5.78 2.92
CA TYR A 33 -6.68 -4.97 1.72
C TYR A 33 -8.09 -4.94 1.14
N GLN A 34 -8.59 -3.75 0.86
CA GLN A 34 -9.90 -3.56 0.23
C GLN A 34 -9.77 -2.69 -0.99
N ASN A 35 -10.69 -2.87 -1.93
CA ASN A 35 -10.69 -2.13 -3.17
C ASN A 35 -12.09 -1.59 -3.47
N PHE A 36 -12.16 -0.48 -4.21
CA PHE A 36 -13.41 0.20 -4.55
C PHE A 36 -14.40 -0.70 -5.32
N ASN A 37 -13.93 -1.78 -5.92
CA ASN A 37 -14.77 -2.73 -6.65
C ASN A 37 -15.39 -3.81 -5.78
N GLY A 38 -15.29 -3.69 -4.46
CA GLY A 38 -15.89 -4.63 -3.51
C GLY A 38 -15.00 -5.81 -3.11
N VAL A 39 -13.79 -5.88 -3.64
CA VAL A 39 -12.83 -6.92 -3.23
C VAL A 39 -12.30 -6.62 -1.84
N ALA A 40 -12.30 -7.61 -0.97
CA ALA A 40 -11.74 -7.51 0.38
C ALA A 40 -10.98 -8.80 0.68
N LEU A 41 -9.72 -8.67 1.06
CA LEU A 41 -8.84 -9.79 1.32
C LEU A 41 -8.13 -9.60 2.65
N THR A 42 -7.94 -10.70 3.40
CA THR A 42 -7.18 -10.68 4.64
C THR A 42 -6.11 -11.77 4.59
N ALA A 43 -4.89 -11.38 4.95
CA ALA A 43 -3.78 -12.32 5.12
C ALA A 43 -3.44 -12.38 6.60
N GLU A 44 -3.40 -13.59 7.16
CA GLU A 44 -3.11 -13.78 8.59
C GLU A 44 -1.62 -13.69 8.91
N THR A 45 -0.77 -14.11 7.96
CA THR A 45 0.69 -14.13 8.11
C THR A 45 1.35 -13.78 6.77
N ALA A 46 2.64 -13.50 6.79
CA ALA A 46 3.42 -13.27 5.57
C ALA A 46 3.37 -14.49 4.63
N GLN A 47 3.45 -15.70 5.20
CA GLN A 47 3.38 -16.93 4.41
C GLN A 47 2.00 -17.11 3.79
N ASP A 48 0.93 -16.82 4.55
CA ASP A 48 -0.43 -16.85 4.05
C ASP A 48 -0.60 -15.87 2.87
N TYR A 49 -0.01 -14.68 2.97
CA TYR A 49 -0.01 -13.71 1.87
C TYR A 49 0.63 -14.32 0.61
N LYS A 50 1.84 -14.85 0.75
CA LYS A 50 2.56 -15.45 -0.38
C LYS A 50 1.79 -16.61 -1.02
N ASP A 51 1.13 -17.42 -0.21
CA ASP A 51 0.46 -18.64 -0.70
C ASP A 51 -0.86 -18.36 -1.41
N ARG A 52 -1.58 -17.31 -1.02
CA ARG A 52 -2.95 -17.07 -1.50
C ARG A 52 -3.14 -15.78 -2.28
N LEU A 53 -2.31 -14.77 -2.08
CA LEU A 53 -2.54 -13.45 -2.65
C LEU A 53 -1.44 -13.06 -3.62
N GLU A 54 -1.81 -12.27 -4.63
CA GLU A 54 -0.85 -11.70 -5.56
C GLU A 54 -0.20 -10.46 -4.94
N MET A 55 1.04 -10.19 -5.32
CA MET A 55 1.72 -8.96 -4.93
C MET A 55 1.13 -7.77 -5.69
N PRO A 56 1.16 -6.55 -5.11
CA PRO A 56 0.55 -5.38 -5.76
C PRO A 56 1.04 -5.12 -7.18
N TRP A 57 2.33 -5.27 -7.42
CA TRP A 57 2.90 -5.03 -8.75
C TRP A 57 2.42 -6.03 -9.80
N GLU A 58 2.10 -7.26 -9.41
CA GLU A 58 1.54 -8.24 -10.33
C GLU A 58 0.14 -7.84 -10.78
N ILE A 59 -0.66 -7.34 -9.84
CA ILE A 59 -2.02 -6.86 -10.13
C ILE A 59 -1.95 -5.63 -11.04
N ILE A 60 -1.09 -4.68 -10.71
CA ILE A 60 -0.94 -3.44 -11.50
C ILE A 60 -0.53 -3.76 -12.93
N LYS A 61 0.45 -4.62 -13.11
CA LYS A 61 0.96 -4.97 -14.45
C LYS A 61 -0.08 -5.63 -15.36
N ARG A 62 -1.07 -6.30 -14.79
CA ARG A 62 -2.14 -6.90 -15.59
C ARG A 62 -3.06 -5.87 -16.23
N THR A 63 -3.29 -4.76 -15.52
CA THR A 63 -4.20 -3.71 -15.98
C THR A 63 -3.47 -2.55 -16.64
N GLU A 64 -2.27 -2.25 -16.20
CA GLU A 64 -1.44 -1.18 -16.76
C GLU A 64 -0.10 -1.76 -17.21
N LYS A 65 -0.09 -2.32 -18.40
CA LYS A 65 1.06 -3.07 -18.92
C LYS A 65 2.34 -2.25 -19.05
N GLU A 66 2.21 -0.94 -19.22
CA GLU A 66 3.34 -0.03 -19.36
C GLU A 66 3.73 0.64 -18.04
N TRP A 67 3.19 0.18 -16.92
CA TRP A 67 3.52 0.74 -15.61
C TRP A 67 5.01 0.64 -15.30
N ALA A 68 5.62 1.78 -14.99
CA ALA A 68 7.03 1.87 -14.61
C ALA A 68 7.20 2.00 -13.10
N TYR A 69 6.42 2.89 -12.48
CA TYR A 69 6.43 3.12 -11.04
C TYR A 69 5.18 3.91 -10.63
N SER A 70 4.94 3.99 -9.32
CA SER A 70 3.90 4.86 -8.78
C SER A 70 4.55 6.02 -8.03
N SER A 71 4.04 7.24 -8.26
CA SER A 71 4.45 8.40 -7.47
C SER A 71 3.50 8.56 -6.29
N LEU A 72 4.04 8.97 -5.15
CA LEU A 72 3.23 9.30 -3.97
C LEU A 72 3.02 10.81 -3.98
N ASP A 73 1.82 11.23 -4.40
CA ASP A 73 1.52 12.64 -4.66
C ASP A 73 1.02 13.38 -3.43
N LEU A 74 0.38 12.66 -2.51
CA LEU A 74 -0.15 13.21 -1.26
C LEU A 74 -0.05 12.16 -0.17
N LEU A 75 0.44 12.59 0.99
CA LEU A 75 0.43 11.79 2.21
C LEU A 75 -0.03 12.69 3.35
N GLU A 76 -1.27 12.53 3.77
CA GLU A 76 -1.89 13.37 4.78
C GLU A 76 -2.34 12.54 5.96
N GLU A 77 -1.84 12.87 7.15
CA GLU A 77 -2.30 12.26 8.38
C GLU A 77 -3.66 12.85 8.74
N VAL A 78 -4.68 12.01 8.85
CA VAL A 78 -6.05 12.47 9.13
C VAL A 78 -6.53 12.10 10.53
N ALA A 79 -5.91 11.12 11.17
CA ALA A 79 -6.25 10.74 12.54
C ALA A 79 -5.09 9.95 13.14
N ARG A 80 -4.92 10.07 14.44
CA ARG A 80 -3.88 9.31 15.12
C ARG A 80 -4.22 8.99 16.57
N SER A 81 -3.71 7.85 17.03
CA SER A 81 -3.61 7.48 18.43
C SER A 81 -2.15 7.13 18.72
N GLU A 82 -1.88 6.65 19.93
CA GLU A 82 -0.54 6.19 20.30
C GLU A 82 -0.05 5.02 19.44
N SER A 83 -0.96 4.18 18.97
CA SER A 83 -0.63 2.93 18.28
C SER A 83 -1.20 2.81 16.87
N SER A 84 -1.90 3.82 16.37
CA SER A 84 -2.48 3.80 15.02
C SER A 84 -2.47 5.18 14.41
N VAL A 85 -2.17 5.25 13.12
CA VAL A 85 -2.24 6.48 12.34
C VAL A 85 -2.94 6.19 11.03
N VAL A 86 -3.96 6.99 10.71
CA VAL A 86 -4.70 6.89 9.45
C VAL A 86 -4.19 7.95 8.50
N PHE A 87 -3.82 7.52 7.30
CA PHE A 87 -3.33 8.41 6.24
C PHE A 87 -4.27 8.41 5.04
N LYS A 88 -4.51 9.61 4.51
CA LYS A 88 -5.05 9.78 3.17
C LYS A 88 -3.87 9.80 2.20
N VAL A 89 -3.94 8.98 1.17
CA VAL A 89 -2.89 8.78 0.19
C VAL A 89 -3.43 9.10 -1.19
N ALA A 90 -2.69 9.89 -1.96
CA ALA A 90 -2.92 10.03 -3.39
C ALA A 90 -1.68 9.55 -4.12
N ALA A 91 -1.86 8.70 -5.11
CA ALA A 91 -0.77 8.15 -5.89
C ALA A 91 -1.12 8.15 -7.37
N SER A 92 -0.11 8.28 -8.22
CA SER A 92 -0.26 8.22 -9.67
C SER A 92 0.57 7.08 -10.21
N ARG A 93 0.00 6.32 -11.14
CA ARG A 93 0.74 5.28 -11.85
C ARG A 93 1.33 5.86 -13.11
N ILE A 94 2.65 5.82 -13.18
CA ILE A 94 3.43 6.46 -14.26
C ILE A 94 3.89 5.35 -15.20
N ASN A 95 3.68 5.56 -16.50
CA ASN A 95 4.06 4.58 -17.52
C ASN A 95 5.51 4.81 -18.00
N ASN A 96 5.97 3.91 -18.86
CA ASN A 96 7.34 3.94 -19.39
C ASN A 96 7.66 5.22 -20.20
N SER A 97 6.64 5.93 -20.66
CA SER A 97 6.80 7.22 -21.38
C SER A 97 6.82 8.42 -20.43
N GLY A 98 6.66 8.19 -19.12
CA GLY A 98 6.63 9.26 -18.14
C GLY A 98 5.27 9.91 -17.94
N ASP A 99 4.22 9.38 -18.57
CA ASP A 99 2.86 9.92 -18.46
C ASP A 99 2.10 9.25 -17.32
N THR A 100 1.11 9.96 -16.77
CA THR A 100 0.21 9.43 -15.76
C THR A 100 -0.93 8.67 -16.42
N ASP A 101 -1.01 7.37 -16.19
CA ASP A 101 -2.11 6.55 -16.68
C ASP A 101 -3.33 6.64 -15.77
N ILE A 102 -3.12 6.56 -14.46
CA ILE A 102 -4.17 6.57 -13.44
C ILE A 102 -3.69 7.33 -12.22
N ALA A 103 -4.58 8.19 -11.70
CA ALA A 103 -4.43 8.78 -10.37
C ALA A 103 -5.47 8.16 -9.45
N ILE A 104 -5.06 7.71 -8.28
CA ILE A 104 -5.94 7.03 -7.32
C ILE A 104 -5.79 7.62 -5.93
N HIS A 105 -6.89 7.57 -5.16
CA HIS A 105 -6.88 7.91 -3.74
C HIS A 105 -7.07 6.64 -2.92
N ALA A 106 -6.46 6.61 -1.74
CA ALA A 106 -6.52 5.47 -0.84
C ALA A 106 -6.45 5.92 0.62
N ILE A 107 -6.90 5.04 1.51
CA ILE A 107 -6.71 5.17 2.95
C ILE A 107 -5.77 4.05 3.37
N TRP A 108 -4.67 4.40 4.03
CA TRP A 108 -3.71 3.45 4.58
C TRP A 108 -3.63 3.66 6.08
N ILE A 109 -3.60 2.56 6.82
CA ILE A 109 -3.49 2.61 8.29
C ILE A 109 -2.20 1.93 8.72
N ALA A 110 -1.35 2.70 9.40
CA ALA A 110 -0.15 2.18 10.03
C ALA A 110 -0.43 1.90 11.51
N VAL A 111 0.08 0.79 12.02
CA VAL A 111 -0.08 0.43 13.43
C VAL A 111 1.28 0.12 14.04
N LYS A 112 1.36 0.35 15.34
CA LYS A 112 2.55 0.04 16.14
C LYS A 112 2.26 -1.21 16.98
N THR A 113 3.01 -2.26 16.75
CA THR A 113 2.98 -3.48 17.56
C THR A 113 4.41 -3.90 17.84
N ASP A 114 4.65 -4.41 19.05
CA ASP A 114 5.99 -4.86 19.45
C ASP A 114 7.08 -3.79 19.25
N GLY A 115 6.71 -2.52 19.46
CA GLY A 115 7.64 -1.40 19.38
C GLY A 115 7.96 -0.91 17.97
N THR A 116 7.36 -1.48 16.93
CA THR A 116 7.62 -1.08 15.54
C THR A 116 6.33 -0.78 14.78
N TRP A 117 6.43 0.09 13.78
CA TRP A 117 5.32 0.48 12.93
C TRP A 117 5.31 -0.33 11.63
N GLY A 118 4.11 -0.63 11.13
CA GLY A 118 3.90 -1.25 9.84
C GLY A 118 2.49 -0.99 9.36
N ILE A 119 2.21 -1.35 8.11
CA ILE A 119 0.89 -1.17 7.50
C ILE A 119 0.01 -2.37 7.85
N GLN A 120 -1.19 -2.14 8.31
CA GLN A 120 -2.14 -3.21 8.62
C GLN A 120 -3.40 -3.16 7.76
N PHE A 121 -3.67 -2.02 7.12
CA PHE A 121 -4.88 -1.84 6.32
C PHE A 121 -4.63 -0.91 5.16
N ARG A 122 -5.16 -1.28 3.98
CA ARG A 122 -5.25 -0.39 2.82
C ARG A 122 -6.65 -0.49 2.22
N HIS A 123 -7.20 0.65 1.85
CA HIS A 123 -8.43 0.70 1.06
C HIS A 123 -8.20 1.61 -0.13
N ASN A 124 -8.28 1.05 -1.33
CA ASN A 124 -8.16 1.80 -2.57
C ASN A 124 -9.52 2.36 -2.94
N LEU A 125 -9.66 3.67 -2.92
CA LEU A 125 -10.91 4.38 -3.22
C LEU A 125 -11.15 4.51 -4.73
N GLY A 126 -10.13 4.25 -5.54
CA GLY A 126 -10.20 4.46 -6.98
C GLY A 126 -9.96 5.90 -7.38
N LYS A 127 -10.52 6.30 -8.53
CA LYS A 127 -10.34 7.67 -9.04
C LYS A 127 -11.04 8.68 -8.16
N PRO A 128 -10.40 9.84 -7.88
CA PRO A 128 -11.09 10.93 -7.18
C PRO A 128 -12.22 11.49 -8.05
N VAL A 129 -13.24 11.95 -7.37
CA VAL A 129 -14.40 12.58 -8.02
C VAL A 129 -14.14 14.06 -8.23
#